data_a0c99bb8933919b8e0bd9d99d11e8920
#
_entry.id   a0c99bb8933919b8e0bd9d99d11e8920
#
_cell.length_a   1.000
_cell.length_b   1.000
_cell.length_c   1.000
_cell.angle_alpha   90.00
_cell.angle_beta   90.00
_cell.angle_gamma   90.00
#
_symmetry.space_group_name_H-M   'P 1'
#
loop_
_entity.id
_entity.type
_entity.pdbx_description
1 polymer ?
#
loop_
_entity_poly.entity_id
_entity_poly.type
_entity_poly.pdbx_seq_one_letter_code
_entity_poly.pdbx_strand_id
1 'polypeptide(L)'
;LVIAGGSSHTNDFLDEIKEKAKQDDRIIMTGFVQGEELEELFSNTYLYCLPSDVEGMPISLLEAMSYGKNCLVSDIEENVQVCGKYGTTFAKSNLDDLINKLSLCLGGKNRFDDKSISDYILDKYNWEDVVEKTEKLYRK
;
A
#
# COMPACT_ATOMS: atom_id res chain seq x y z
N LEU A 1 15.08 1.40 0.23
CA LEU A 1 13.76 1.56 -0.39
C LEU A 1 13.61 0.50 -1.47
N VAL A 2 12.50 -0.23 -1.48
CA VAL A 2 12.14 -1.13 -2.58
C VAL A 2 10.97 -0.50 -3.35
N ILE A 3 11.08 -0.44 -4.66
CA ILE A 3 10.02 0.01 -5.58
C ILE A 3 9.61 -1.19 -6.42
N ALA A 4 8.46 -1.76 -6.13
CA ALA A 4 7.91 -2.90 -6.83
C ALA A 4 6.83 -2.47 -7.83
N GLY A 5 6.87 -3.01 -9.03
CA GLY A 5 5.94 -2.71 -10.10
C GLY A 5 6.61 -2.23 -11.39
N GLY A 6 5.80 -1.98 -12.39
CA GLY A 6 6.24 -1.52 -13.71
C GLY A 6 5.20 -0.61 -14.36
N SER A 7 5.55 -0.04 -15.51
CA SER A 7 4.62 0.77 -16.31
C SER A 7 3.76 -0.14 -17.20
N SER A 8 2.47 0.19 -17.31
CA SER A 8 1.55 -0.46 -18.26
C SER A 8 1.33 0.34 -19.54
N HIS A 9 1.56 1.66 -19.54
CA HIS A 9 1.18 2.53 -20.66
C HIS A 9 2.15 3.66 -20.98
N THR A 10 3.01 4.10 -20.05
CA THR A 10 3.98 5.19 -20.28
C THR A 10 5.33 4.83 -19.69
N ASN A 11 6.37 4.82 -20.53
CA ASN A 11 7.73 4.50 -20.08
C ASN A 11 8.49 5.73 -19.56
N ASP A 12 8.14 6.94 -20.00
CA ASP A 12 8.90 8.16 -19.69
C ASP A 12 9.04 8.40 -18.19
N PHE A 13 7.94 8.30 -17.44
CA PHE A 13 7.97 8.47 -15.98
C PHE A 13 8.72 7.34 -15.27
N LEU A 14 8.55 6.09 -15.74
CA LEU A 14 9.29 4.95 -15.20
C LEU A 14 10.80 5.11 -15.43
N ASP A 15 11.19 5.61 -16.59
CA ASP A 15 12.60 5.82 -16.92
C ASP A 15 13.20 6.98 -16.10
N GLU A 16 12.43 8.03 -15.81
CA GLU A 16 12.83 9.09 -14.86
C GLU A 16 13.08 8.53 -13.46
N ILE A 17 12.18 7.67 -12.96
CA ILE A 17 12.35 7.02 -11.65
C ILE A 17 13.59 6.14 -11.65
N LYS A 18 13.83 5.35 -12.70
CA LYS A 18 15.03 4.50 -12.82
C LYS A 18 16.31 5.31 -12.78
N GLU A 19 16.36 6.43 -13.51
CA GLU A 19 17.54 7.31 -13.50
C GLU A 19 17.79 7.93 -12.11
N LYS A 20 16.73 8.29 -11.40
CA LYS A 20 16.87 8.75 -10.00
C LYS A 20 17.33 7.62 -9.07
N ALA A 21 16.78 6.42 -9.23
CA ALA A 21 17.13 5.27 -8.40
C ALA A 21 18.61 4.86 -8.56
N LYS A 22 19.20 5.00 -9.76
CA LYS A 22 20.62 4.73 -9.99
C LYS A 22 21.58 5.61 -9.17
N GLN A 23 21.09 6.71 -8.63
CA GLN A 23 21.93 7.64 -7.84
C GLN A 23 22.13 7.19 -6.38
N ASP A 24 21.40 6.16 -5.93
CA ASP A 24 21.48 5.65 -4.56
C ASP A 24 21.28 4.12 -4.55
N ASP A 25 22.36 3.36 -4.29
CA ASP A 25 22.35 1.89 -4.26
C ASP A 25 21.39 1.29 -3.21
N ARG A 26 20.86 2.11 -2.30
CA ARG A 26 19.82 1.70 -1.34
C ARG A 26 18.41 1.69 -1.93
N ILE A 27 18.25 2.12 -3.19
CA ILE A 27 16.97 2.08 -3.91
C ILE A 27 17.00 0.90 -4.87
N ILE A 28 16.14 -0.06 -4.61
CA ILE A 28 16.02 -1.30 -5.39
C ILE A 28 14.72 -1.22 -6.19
N MET A 29 14.83 -1.35 -7.51
CA MET A 29 13.68 -1.48 -8.40
C MET A 29 13.54 -2.94 -8.83
N THR A 30 12.47 -3.60 -8.40
CA THR A 30 12.27 -5.03 -8.69
C THR A 30 11.62 -5.28 -10.05
N GLY A 31 10.96 -4.26 -10.64
CA GLY A 31 10.02 -4.48 -11.71
C GLY A 31 8.76 -5.19 -11.21
N PHE A 32 8.07 -5.90 -12.10
CA PHE A 32 6.88 -6.67 -11.75
C PHE A 32 7.27 -7.91 -10.96
N VAL A 33 6.67 -8.08 -9.78
CA VAL A 33 6.85 -9.25 -8.89
C VAL A 33 5.51 -9.87 -8.55
N GLN A 34 5.48 -11.20 -8.34
CA GLN A 34 4.29 -11.96 -7.97
C GLN A 34 4.66 -13.23 -7.21
N GLY A 35 3.66 -13.91 -6.63
CA GLY A 35 3.87 -15.16 -5.90
C GLY A 35 4.78 -14.98 -4.68
N GLU A 36 5.66 -15.95 -4.43
CA GLU A 36 6.53 -16.00 -3.25
C GLU A 36 7.38 -14.73 -3.07
N GLU A 37 7.92 -14.17 -4.16
CA GLU A 37 8.73 -12.95 -4.10
C GLU A 37 7.93 -11.76 -3.58
N LEU A 38 6.66 -11.62 -4.00
CA LEU A 38 5.76 -10.56 -3.53
C LEU A 38 5.37 -10.78 -2.07
N GLU A 39 5.10 -12.04 -1.68
CA GLU A 39 4.77 -12.41 -0.31
C GLU A 39 5.96 -12.12 0.64
N GLU A 40 7.18 -12.42 0.22
CA GLU A 40 8.39 -12.08 0.98
C GLU A 40 8.57 -10.57 1.13
N LEU A 41 8.31 -9.79 0.08
CA LEU A 41 8.35 -8.33 0.16
C LEU A 41 7.33 -7.80 1.19
N PHE A 42 6.08 -8.24 1.14
CA PHE A 42 5.09 -7.84 2.13
C PHE A 42 5.47 -8.30 3.53
N SER A 43 5.85 -9.58 3.70
CA SER A 43 6.19 -10.15 5.00
C SER A 43 7.34 -9.41 5.71
N ASN A 44 8.30 -8.90 4.95
CA ASN A 44 9.49 -8.21 5.48
C ASN A 44 9.41 -6.68 5.42
N THR A 45 8.31 -6.13 4.93
CA THR A 45 8.11 -4.67 4.85
C THR A 45 8.01 -4.06 6.25
N TYR A 46 8.81 -3.04 6.52
CA TYR A 46 8.71 -2.22 7.72
C TYR A 46 7.59 -1.18 7.64
N LEU A 47 7.46 -0.54 6.49
CA LEU A 47 6.44 0.46 6.18
C LEU A 47 6.06 0.33 4.70
N TYR A 48 4.79 0.11 4.43
CA TYR A 48 4.24 0.15 3.08
C TYR A 48 3.85 1.58 2.73
N CYS A 49 4.25 2.07 1.55
CA CYS A 49 3.91 3.41 1.08
C CYS A 49 3.15 3.36 -0.24
N LEU A 50 1.96 3.97 -0.28
CA LEU A 50 1.14 4.09 -1.49
C LEU A 50 0.83 5.58 -1.77
N PRO A 51 1.65 6.26 -2.59
CA PRO A 51 1.50 7.70 -2.86
C PRO A 51 0.59 7.98 -4.07
N SER A 52 -0.44 7.19 -4.29
CA SER A 52 -1.33 7.31 -5.44
C SER A 52 -2.22 8.54 -5.35
N ASP A 53 -2.40 9.22 -6.47
CA ASP A 53 -3.36 10.32 -6.59
C ASP A 53 -4.77 9.86 -6.99
N VAL A 54 -4.90 8.65 -7.53
CA VAL A 54 -6.16 8.03 -7.95
C VAL A 54 -6.06 6.52 -7.78
N GLU A 55 -7.07 5.92 -7.17
CA GLU A 55 -7.25 4.48 -7.06
C GLU A 55 -8.71 4.10 -7.34
N GLY A 56 -8.94 2.87 -7.78
CA GLY A 56 -10.27 2.26 -7.75
C GLY A 56 -10.47 1.51 -6.44
N MET A 57 -9.85 0.33 -6.35
CA MET A 57 -9.68 -0.42 -5.10
C MET A 57 -8.18 -0.66 -4.91
N PRO A 58 -7.55 -0.14 -3.88
CA PRO A 58 -6.10 -0.31 -3.66
C PRO A 58 -5.77 -1.71 -3.14
N ILE A 59 -5.76 -2.70 -4.04
CA ILE A 59 -5.55 -4.12 -3.68
C ILE A 59 -4.21 -4.33 -2.97
N SER A 60 -3.14 -3.71 -3.46
CA SER A 60 -1.82 -3.82 -2.83
C SER A 60 -1.77 -3.24 -1.41
N LEU A 61 -2.63 -2.26 -1.09
CA LEU A 61 -2.81 -1.77 0.26
C LEU A 61 -3.55 -2.78 1.15
N LEU A 62 -4.59 -3.43 0.62
CA LEU A 62 -5.29 -4.52 1.31
C LEU A 62 -4.33 -5.67 1.63
N GLU A 63 -3.49 -6.05 0.65
CA GLU A 63 -2.47 -7.08 0.81
C GLU A 63 -1.46 -6.67 1.90
N ALA A 64 -0.86 -5.48 1.82
CA ALA A 64 0.09 -5.01 2.83
C ALA A 64 -0.52 -5.05 4.24
N MET A 65 -1.75 -4.59 4.40
CA MET A 65 -2.43 -4.57 5.69
C MET A 65 -2.82 -5.99 6.17
N SER A 66 -3.10 -6.94 5.27
CA SER A 66 -3.35 -8.33 5.66
C SER A 66 -2.12 -9.00 6.27
N TYR A 67 -0.91 -8.59 5.84
CA TYR A 67 0.36 -8.94 6.47
C TYR A 67 0.67 -8.13 7.75
N GLY A 68 -0.29 -7.34 8.24
CA GLY A 68 -0.12 -6.51 9.44
C GLY A 68 0.81 -5.30 9.25
N LYS A 69 1.05 -4.86 8.01
CA LYS A 69 2.03 -3.80 7.77
C LYS A 69 1.46 -2.43 8.03
N ASN A 70 2.25 -1.61 8.71
CA ASN A 70 1.95 -0.20 8.85
C ASN A 70 2.04 0.49 7.50
N CYS A 71 1.05 1.34 7.18
CA CYS A 71 0.91 1.95 5.88
C CYS A 71 0.94 3.48 5.95
N LEU A 72 1.65 4.09 4.99
CA LEU A 72 1.63 5.53 4.73
C LEU A 72 1.05 5.73 3.34
N VAL A 73 -0.09 6.41 3.26
CA VAL A 73 -0.86 6.54 2.01
C VAL A 73 -1.31 7.98 1.78
N SER A 74 -1.58 8.34 0.53
CA SER A 74 -2.24 9.61 0.23
C SER A 74 -3.67 9.63 0.80
N ASP A 75 -4.18 10.81 1.13
CA ASP A 75 -5.48 11.04 1.77
C ASP A 75 -6.67 10.98 0.79
N ILE A 76 -6.54 10.25 -0.32
CA ILE A 76 -7.67 9.97 -1.21
C ILE A 76 -8.68 9.05 -0.52
N GLU A 77 -9.94 9.19 -0.91
CA GLU A 77 -11.06 8.51 -0.24
C GLU A 77 -10.88 6.99 -0.21
N GLU A 78 -10.44 6.39 -1.31
CA GLU A 78 -10.23 4.95 -1.47
C GLU A 78 -9.20 4.43 -0.46
N ASN A 79 -8.08 5.12 -0.30
CA ASN A 79 -7.05 4.74 0.65
C ASN A 79 -7.53 4.90 2.10
N VAL A 80 -8.19 6.02 2.40
CA VAL A 80 -8.72 6.30 3.74
C VAL A 80 -9.77 5.27 4.13
N GLN A 81 -10.65 4.88 3.21
CA GLN A 81 -11.66 3.84 3.45
C GLN A 81 -11.05 2.48 3.77
N VAL A 82 -9.98 2.09 3.06
CA VAL A 82 -9.28 0.83 3.33
C VAL A 82 -8.57 0.89 4.67
N CYS A 83 -7.74 1.89 4.90
CA CYS A 83 -6.94 2.00 6.11
C CYS A 83 -7.77 2.16 7.39
N GLY A 84 -8.91 2.85 7.32
CA GLY A 84 -9.66 3.24 8.50
C GLY A 84 -8.77 3.99 9.50
N LYS A 85 -8.75 3.53 10.74
CA LYS A 85 -7.92 4.13 11.80
C LYS A 85 -6.47 3.63 11.83
N TYR A 86 -6.12 2.65 11.01
CA TYR A 86 -4.84 1.95 11.07
C TYR A 86 -3.83 2.41 10.00
N GLY A 87 -4.16 3.43 9.20
CA GLY A 87 -3.24 4.04 8.25
C GLY A 87 -2.75 5.40 8.70
N THR A 88 -1.52 5.74 8.33
CA THR A 88 -1.04 7.12 8.39
C THR A 88 -1.27 7.76 7.03
N THR A 89 -1.89 8.92 7.00
CA THR A 89 -2.18 9.63 5.74
C THR A 89 -1.32 10.88 5.60
N PHE A 90 -1.00 11.22 4.35
CA PHE A 90 -0.42 12.51 3.97
C PHE A 90 -1.29 13.16 2.89
N ALA A 91 -1.24 14.49 2.81
CA ALA A 91 -2.03 15.25 1.85
C ALA A 91 -1.62 14.90 0.41
N LYS A 92 -2.59 14.50 -0.41
CA LYS A 92 -2.43 14.14 -1.81
C LYS A 92 -1.57 15.16 -2.56
N SER A 93 -0.63 14.68 -3.38
CA SER A 93 0.29 15.51 -4.18
C SER A 93 1.14 16.49 -3.36
N ASN A 94 1.29 16.31 -2.05
CA ASN A 94 2.06 17.17 -1.16
C ASN A 94 3.34 16.46 -0.69
N LEU A 95 4.46 16.78 -1.36
CA LEU A 95 5.76 16.18 -1.06
C LEU A 95 6.26 16.52 0.35
N ASP A 96 6.07 17.74 0.83
CA ASP A 96 6.53 18.15 2.16
C ASP A 96 5.78 17.39 3.26
N ASP A 97 4.48 17.20 3.11
CA ASP A 97 3.70 16.41 4.07
C ASP A 97 4.08 14.92 4.01
N LEU A 98 4.31 14.37 2.80
CA LEU A 98 4.83 13.00 2.65
C LEU A 98 6.17 12.83 3.39
N ILE A 99 7.13 13.74 3.20
CA ILE A 99 8.44 13.70 3.88
C ILE A 99 8.27 13.74 5.40
N ASN A 100 7.41 14.64 5.89
CA ASN A 100 7.14 14.79 7.31
C ASN A 100 6.53 13.50 7.90
N LYS A 101 5.49 12.96 7.25
CA LYS A 101 4.82 11.73 7.70
C LYS A 101 5.74 10.51 7.63
N LEU A 102 6.51 10.40 6.54
CA LEU A 102 7.50 9.33 6.38
C LEU A 102 8.54 9.36 7.52
N SER A 103 9.05 10.55 7.85
CA SER A 103 10.00 10.72 8.94
C SER A 103 9.41 10.30 10.29
N LEU A 104 8.15 10.62 10.55
CA LEU A 104 7.44 10.19 11.77
C LEU A 104 7.29 8.65 11.83
N CYS A 105 6.88 8.02 10.73
CA CYS A 105 6.70 6.57 10.65
C CYS A 105 8.04 5.83 10.82
N LEU A 106 9.10 6.29 10.18
CA LEU A 106 10.44 5.71 10.30
C LEU A 106 11.03 5.91 11.70
N GLY A 107 10.66 7.00 12.38
CA GLY A 107 11.02 7.26 13.78
C GLY A 107 10.18 6.46 14.80
N GLY A 108 9.36 5.53 14.35
CA GLY A 108 8.50 4.66 15.21
C GLY A 108 7.27 5.35 15.79
N LYS A 109 6.97 6.58 15.38
CA LYS A 109 5.73 7.27 15.72
C LYS A 109 4.59 6.82 14.80
N ASN A 110 3.37 6.87 15.29
CA ASN A 110 2.17 6.44 14.56
C ASN A 110 2.23 4.96 14.10
N ARG A 111 2.87 4.11 14.88
CA ARG A 111 2.91 2.68 14.61
C ARG A 111 1.75 1.98 15.31
N PHE A 112 1.03 1.17 14.55
CA PHE A 112 -0.03 0.30 15.04
C PHE A 112 0.52 -1.11 15.24
N ASP A 113 -0.15 -1.88 16.09
CA ASP A 113 0.13 -3.30 16.30
C ASP A 113 -0.21 -4.10 15.04
N ASP A 114 0.74 -4.91 14.57
CA ASP A 114 0.63 -5.66 13.32
C ASP A 114 -0.59 -6.59 13.30
N LYS A 115 -0.88 -7.26 14.44
CA LYS A 115 -2.05 -8.13 14.57
C LYS A 115 -3.36 -7.33 14.47
N SER A 116 -3.44 -6.18 15.10
CA SER A 116 -4.63 -5.33 15.04
C SER A 116 -4.93 -4.84 13.61
N ILE A 117 -3.89 -4.59 12.82
CA ILE A 117 -4.04 -4.21 11.40
C ILE A 117 -4.61 -5.37 10.60
N SER A 118 -3.98 -6.56 10.71
CA SER A 118 -4.41 -7.73 9.95
C SER A 118 -5.83 -8.18 10.34
N ASP A 119 -6.14 -8.24 11.63
CA ASP A 119 -7.48 -8.59 12.11
C ASP A 119 -8.55 -7.63 11.53
N TYR A 120 -8.26 -6.32 11.52
CA TYR A 120 -9.18 -5.31 10.96
C TYR A 120 -9.48 -5.54 9.48
N ILE A 121 -8.45 -5.84 8.68
CA ILE A 121 -8.61 -6.05 7.24
C ILE A 121 -9.33 -7.36 6.95
N LEU A 122 -8.96 -8.45 7.63
CA LEU A 122 -9.57 -9.76 7.44
C LEU A 122 -11.05 -9.80 7.87
N ASP A 123 -11.41 -9.02 8.90
CA ASP A 123 -12.82 -8.87 9.31
C ASP A 123 -13.63 -8.04 8.30
N LYS A 124 -13.05 -6.93 7.82
CA LYS A 124 -13.77 -5.97 6.96
C LYS A 124 -13.86 -6.39 5.48
N TYR A 125 -12.85 -7.11 4.98
CA TYR A 125 -12.69 -7.47 3.56
C TYR A 125 -12.52 -8.98 3.40
N ASN A 126 -13.53 -9.76 3.81
CA ASN A 126 -13.49 -11.22 3.66
C ASN A 126 -14.31 -11.68 2.45
N TRP A 127 -13.88 -12.77 1.84
CA TRP A 127 -14.52 -13.33 0.66
C TRP A 127 -15.89 -13.98 0.96
N GLU A 128 -16.09 -14.50 2.16
CA GLU A 128 -17.36 -15.11 2.57
C GLU A 128 -18.50 -14.09 2.49
N ASP A 129 -18.27 -12.87 2.98
CA ASP A 129 -19.23 -11.77 2.89
C ASP A 129 -19.54 -11.37 1.44
N VAL A 130 -18.51 -11.34 0.58
CA VAL A 130 -18.68 -11.02 -0.84
C VAL A 130 -19.51 -12.09 -1.52
N VAL A 131 -19.23 -13.37 -1.28
CA VAL A 131 -19.97 -14.52 -1.82
C VAL A 131 -21.41 -14.47 -1.34
N GLU A 132 -21.65 -14.31 -0.04
CA GLU A 132 -23.01 -14.27 0.52
C GLU A 132 -23.85 -13.12 -0.07
N LYS A 133 -23.28 -11.93 -0.17
CA LYS A 133 -23.96 -10.77 -0.78
C LYS A 133 -24.25 -10.99 -2.26
N THR A 134 -23.32 -11.61 -2.98
CA THR A 134 -23.49 -11.93 -4.40
C THR A 134 -24.57 -12.97 -4.60
N GLU A 135 -24.56 -14.07 -3.85
CA GLU A 135 -25.62 -15.09 -3.93
C GLU A 135 -27.02 -14.53 -3.67
N LYS A 136 -27.16 -13.61 -2.69
CA LYS A 136 -28.45 -12.96 -2.41
C LYS A 136 -29.02 -12.19 -3.61
N LEU A 137 -28.17 -11.70 -4.51
CA LEU A 137 -28.62 -11.04 -5.74
C LEU A 137 -29.17 -12.02 -6.76
N TYR A 138 -28.64 -13.25 -6.82
CA TYR A 138 -29.09 -14.28 -7.76
C TYR A 138 -30.29 -15.08 -7.27
N ARG A 139 -30.60 -15.07 -5.97
CA ARG A 139 -31.73 -15.79 -5.37
C ARG A 139 -33.04 -14.98 -5.34
N LYS A 140 -33.06 -13.80 -5.97
CA LYS A 140 -34.27 -13.01 -6.21
C LYS A 140 -34.93 -13.49 -7.53
#